data_3fa0f12a25bcfef039681ca56fb227e1
#
_entry.id   3fa0f12a25bcfef039681ca56fb227e1
#
_cell.length_a   1.000
_cell.length_b   1.000
_cell.length_c   1.000
_cell.angle_alpha   90.00
_cell.angle_beta   90.00
_cell.angle_gamma   90.00
#
_symmetry.space_group_name_H-M   'P 1'
#
loop_
_entity.id
_entity.type
_entity.pdbx_description
1 polymer ?
#
loop_
_entity_poly.entity_id
_entity_poly.type
_entity_poly.pdbx_seq_one_letter_code
_entity_poly.pdbx_strand_id
1 'polypeptide(L)'
;MMRRRILSAVLGSMLMAGVAQAETVNLGITQIVEHPALDASRQGALDELAERGYVEGENLAIDFQNAQGNPTIAAQIARKFAGERPDMVLAISTPSAQAAAAALQDDTPIVFTAVTDPLLAKLVSDMDAPGGHITGVVDAPPLQAQLQLIRDMFPEAERLGVLYNPGEANSVSQAEKLQAMAPELGFELVEVTASRTSEVMGAARSLAGRVDAIYVPVDNTVVSALESVLKVSYDADIPVFTGDNSSVERGALASLGFSYYDMGRQTGEMMARILDGEKAGDLPVGTVEKLELILNRGAAEQIGYEIPAEFEEQAVEIFD
;
A
#
# COMPACT_ATOMS: atom_id res chain seq x y z
N MET A 1 -16.17 14.63 90.95
CA MET A 1 -16.10 15.47 89.77
C MET A 1 -15.34 14.67 88.66
N MET A 2 -16.09 14.06 87.72
CA MET A 2 -15.55 13.16 86.73
C MET A 2 -15.53 13.90 85.37
N ARG A 3 -14.35 14.20 84.82
CA ARG A 3 -14.20 14.80 83.51
C ARG A 3 -14.14 13.70 82.43
N ARG A 4 -15.20 13.58 81.59
CA ARG A 4 -15.24 12.76 80.42
C ARG A 4 -14.38 13.40 79.27
N ARG A 5 -13.39 12.70 78.82
CA ARG A 5 -12.65 13.03 77.54
C ARG A 5 -13.36 12.38 76.43
N ILE A 6 -13.84 13.21 75.49
CA ILE A 6 -14.38 12.76 74.15
C ILE A 6 -13.20 12.63 73.20
N LEU A 7 -12.94 11.43 72.76
CA LEU A 7 -11.97 11.13 71.69
C LEU A 7 -12.71 11.21 70.31
N SER A 8 -12.42 12.25 69.56
CA SER A 8 -12.92 12.35 68.15
C SER A 8 -12.02 11.56 67.25
N ALA A 9 -12.51 10.45 66.68
CA ALA A 9 -11.86 9.70 65.67
C ALA A 9 -12.15 10.36 64.27
N VAL A 10 -11.15 10.93 63.63
CA VAL A 10 -11.22 11.41 62.25
C VAL A 10 -10.95 10.21 61.36
N LEU A 11 -11.99 9.74 60.71
CA LEU A 11 -11.90 8.69 59.69
C LEU A 11 -11.48 9.35 58.37
N GLY A 12 -10.18 9.23 58.02
CA GLY A 12 -9.65 9.69 56.74
C GLY A 12 -10.06 8.70 55.62
N SER A 13 -11.02 9.08 54.79
CA SER A 13 -11.34 8.35 53.56
C SER A 13 -10.23 8.58 52.53
N MET A 14 -9.32 7.61 52.36
CA MET A 14 -8.42 7.54 51.23
C MET A 14 -9.25 7.17 49.98
N LEU A 15 -9.55 8.15 49.12
CA LEU A 15 -9.95 7.88 47.76
C LEU A 15 -8.76 7.23 47.03
N MET A 16 -8.79 5.93 46.89
CA MET A 16 -7.98 5.25 45.84
C MET A 16 -8.62 5.62 44.51
N ALA A 17 -8.03 6.60 43.82
CA ALA A 17 -8.22 6.76 42.38
C ALA A 17 -7.63 5.51 41.72
N GLY A 18 -8.47 4.56 41.38
CA GLY A 18 -8.08 3.45 40.52
C GLY A 18 -7.66 4.05 39.19
N VAL A 19 -6.38 3.97 38.85
CA VAL A 19 -5.91 4.19 37.49
C VAL A 19 -6.55 3.06 36.68
N ALA A 20 -7.58 3.38 35.91
CA ALA A 20 -8.09 2.47 34.90
C ALA A 20 -6.91 2.25 33.93
N GLN A 21 -6.30 1.09 34.03
CA GLN A 21 -5.30 0.67 33.06
C GLN A 21 -6.07 0.51 31.74
N ALA A 22 -5.77 1.36 30.76
CA ALA A 22 -6.34 1.21 29.44
C ALA A 22 -6.03 -0.22 28.95
N GLU A 23 -7.04 -0.93 28.47
CA GLU A 23 -6.86 -2.26 27.92
C GLU A 23 -5.93 -2.16 26.73
N THR A 24 -4.90 -3.01 26.65
CA THR A 24 -3.93 -2.99 25.56
C THR A 24 -4.59 -3.55 24.31
N VAL A 25 -4.62 -2.76 23.25
CA VAL A 25 -5.09 -3.17 21.93
C VAL A 25 -4.04 -4.07 21.27
N ASN A 26 -4.46 -5.24 20.76
CA ASN A 26 -3.63 -6.17 20.02
C ASN A 26 -3.88 -5.99 18.52
N LEU A 27 -2.89 -5.46 17.79
CA LEU A 27 -2.96 -5.24 16.35
C LEU A 27 -2.12 -6.28 15.61
N GLY A 28 -2.78 -7.09 14.76
CA GLY A 28 -2.09 -7.94 13.80
C GLY A 28 -1.81 -7.14 12.53
N ILE A 29 -0.58 -7.17 12.01
CA ILE A 29 -0.23 -6.58 10.72
C ILE A 29 0.30 -7.66 9.80
N THR A 30 -0.33 -7.85 8.63
CA THR A 30 0.13 -8.74 7.58
C THR A 30 0.50 -7.96 6.32
N GLN A 31 1.72 -8.14 5.82
CA GLN A 31 2.23 -7.50 4.62
C GLN A 31 2.77 -8.55 3.66
N ILE A 32 2.42 -8.47 2.36
CA ILE A 32 2.83 -9.52 1.40
C ILE A 32 4.34 -9.55 1.18
N VAL A 33 4.97 -8.39 1.08
CA VAL A 33 6.41 -8.23 0.85
C VAL A 33 6.86 -6.85 1.34
N GLU A 34 8.12 -6.68 1.67
CA GLU A 34 8.71 -5.38 1.96
C GLU A 34 9.16 -4.69 0.66
N HIS A 35 8.68 -3.48 0.46
CA HIS A 35 9.21 -2.50 -0.49
C HIS A 35 8.75 -1.08 -0.07
N PRO A 36 9.43 -0.02 -0.51
CA PRO A 36 9.24 1.34 0.04
C PRO A 36 7.79 1.81 0.11
N ALA A 37 6.98 1.56 -0.92
CA ALA A 37 5.57 1.98 -0.94
C ALA A 37 4.75 1.34 0.19
N LEU A 38 4.82 -0.01 0.34
CA LEU A 38 4.08 -0.71 1.40
C LEU A 38 4.60 -0.36 2.79
N ASP A 39 5.92 -0.19 2.94
CA ASP A 39 6.54 0.20 4.21
C ASP A 39 6.12 1.61 4.61
N ALA A 40 6.06 2.56 3.66
CA ALA A 40 5.56 3.92 3.89
C ALA A 40 4.07 3.92 4.31
N SER A 41 3.24 3.09 3.67
CA SER A 41 1.83 2.95 4.06
C SER A 41 1.68 2.39 5.47
N ARG A 42 2.45 1.36 5.84
CA ARG A 42 2.48 0.85 7.21
C ARG A 42 2.90 1.92 8.20
N GLN A 43 3.99 2.64 7.91
CA GLN A 43 4.51 3.69 8.79
C GLN A 43 3.48 4.80 8.98
N GLY A 44 2.86 5.29 7.90
CA GLY A 44 1.81 6.32 7.99
C GLY A 44 0.64 5.89 8.86
N ALA A 45 0.20 4.61 8.76
CA ALA A 45 -0.88 4.09 9.59
C ALA A 45 -0.50 4.04 11.08
N LEU A 46 0.72 3.63 11.40
CA LEU A 46 1.21 3.57 12.79
C LEU A 46 1.42 4.97 13.37
N ASP A 47 1.95 5.91 12.59
CA ASP A 47 2.14 7.29 13.04
C ASP A 47 0.79 7.96 13.34
N GLU A 48 -0.22 7.75 12.49
CA GLU A 48 -1.57 8.26 12.73
C GLU A 48 -2.20 7.66 14.00
N LEU A 49 -2.06 6.35 14.20
CA LEU A 49 -2.52 5.70 15.43
C LEU A 49 -1.85 6.28 16.66
N ALA A 50 -0.53 6.51 16.61
CA ALA A 50 0.21 7.09 17.72
C ALA A 50 -0.25 8.52 18.03
N GLU A 51 -0.50 9.37 17.01
CA GLU A 51 -1.03 10.72 17.18
C GLU A 51 -2.44 10.72 17.78
N ARG A 52 -3.22 9.66 17.53
CA ARG A 52 -4.56 9.46 18.12
C ARG A 52 -4.54 8.75 19.47
N GLY A 53 -3.34 8.52 20.02
CA GLY A 53 -3.16 7.99 21.37
C GLY A 53 -3.03 6.46 21.46
N TYR A 54 -2.93 5.75 20.35
CA TYR A 54 -2.60 4.32 20.29
C TYR A 54 -1.09 4.14 20.10
N VAL A 55 -0.34 4.02 21.20
CA VAL A 55 1.14 4.05 21.19
C VAL A 55 1.69 2.65 21.45
N GLU A 56 2.55 2.18 20.53
CA GLU A 56 3.21 0.88 20.66
C GLU A 56 4.05 0.81 21.95
N GLY A 57 3.87 -0.27 22.70
CA GLY A 57 4.55 -0.51 23.98
C GLY A 57 3.89 0.18 25.19
N GLU A 58 2.88 1.04 24.99
CA GLU A 58 2.08 1.64 26.07
C GLU A 58 0.70 0.99 26.14
N ASN A 59 -0.14 1.17 25.13
CA ASN A 59 -1.51 0.66 25.04
C ASN A 59 -1.81 -0.03 23.69
N LEU A 60 -0.81 -0.19 22.82
CA LEU A 60 -0.87 -0.90 21.57
C LEU A 60 0.23 -1.97 21.50
N ALA A 61 -0.15 -3.23 21.28
CA ALA A 61 0.74 -4.33 21.03
C ALA A 61 0.64 -4.74 19.56
N ILE A 62 1.76 -4.73 18.84
CA ILE A 62 1.82 -4.99 17.40
C ILE A 62 2.46 -6.35 17.15
N ASP A 63 1.79 -7.20 16.38
CA ASP A 63 2.35 -8.41 15.79
C ASP A 63 2.46 -8.22 14.27
N PHE A 64 3.65 -7.80 13.81
CA PHE A 64 3.94 -7.62 12.39
C PHE A 64 4.49 -8.90 11.76
N GLN A 65 3.88 -9.30 10.64
CA GLN A 65 4.25 -10.49 9.87
C GLN A 65 4.39 -10.17 8.38
N ASN A 66 5.53 -10.57 7.79
CA ASN A 66 5.82 -10.40 6.37
C ASN A 66 5.76 -11.75 5.65
N ALA A 67 5.00 -11.83 4.58
CA ALA A 67 4.83 -13.06 3.79
C ALA A 67 5.93 -13.29 2.74
N GLN A 68 6.88 -12.36 2.59
CA GLN A 68 8.04 -12.48 1.69
C GLN A 68 7.66 -12.78 0.22
N GLY A 69 6.58 -12.19 -0.25
CA GLY A 69 6.05 -12.41 -1.61
C GLY A 69 5.41 -13.78 -1.82
N ASN A 70 5.15 -14.55 -0.73
CA ASN A 70 4.63 -15.91 -0.84
C ASN A 70 3.17 -16.01 -0.35
N PRO A 71 2.20 -16.26 -1.25
CA PRO A 71 0.79 -16.39 -0.87
C PRO A 71 0.50 -17.50 0.15
N THR A 72 1.31 -18.56 0.15
CA THR A 72 1.17 -19.66 1.13
C THR A 72 1.55 -19.18 2.53
N ILE A 73 2.60 -18.36 2.65
CA ILE A 73 3.00 -17.76 3.93
C ILE A 73 1.94 -16.73 4.36
N ALA A 74 1.42 -15.90 3.45
CA ALA A 74 0.32 -14.98 3.76
C ALA A 74 -0.89 -15.72 4.34
N ALA A 75 -1.28 -16.86 3.75
CA ALA A 75 -2.35 -17.70 4.28
C ALA A 75 -2.01 -18.35 5.65
N GLN A 76 -0.74 -18.63 5.95
CA GLN A 76 -0.31 -19.10 7.27
C GLN A 76 -0.38 -18.00 8.32
N ILE A 77 0.06 -16.78 7.97
CA ILE A 77 -0.05 -15.59 8.82
C ILE A 77 -1.51 -15.30 9.16
N ALA A 78 -2.39 -15.31 8.16
CA ALA A 78 -3.82 -15.10 8.36
C ALA A 78 -4.45 -16.14 9.30
N ARG A 79 -4.07 -17.43 9.17
CA ARG A 79 -4.52 -18.49 10.11
C ARG A 79 -3.95 -18.30 11.52
N LYS A 80 -2.71 -17.82 11.65
CA LYS A 80 -2.14 -17.47 12.95
C LYS A 80 -3.01 -16.42 13.63
N PHE A 81 -3.32 -15.31 12.96
CA PHE A 81 -4.17 -14.25 13.50
C PHE A 81 -5.59 -14.72 13.79
N ALA A 82 -6.16 -15.61 12.97
CA ALA A 82 -7.46 -16.24 13.27
C ALA A 82 -7.46 -17.05 14.58
N GLY A 83 -6.31 -17.66 14.93
CA GLY A 83 -6.14 -18.36 16.20
C GLY A 83 -5.88 -17.44 17.40
N GLU A 84 -5.16 -16.35 17.20
CA GLU A 84 -4.78 -15.38 18.23
C GLU A 84 -5.88 -14.37 18.54
N ARG A 85 -6.77 -14.09 17.59
CA ARG A 85 -7.90 -13.15 17.69
C ARG A 85 -7.46 -11.77 18.14
N PRO A 86 -6.63 -11.06 17.38
CA PRO A 86 -6.31 -9.67 17.68
C PRO A 86 -7.58 -8.81 17.64
N ASP A 87 -7.51 -7.63 18.25
CA ASP A 87 -8.62 -6.67 18.25
C ASP A 87 -8.86 -6.08 16.85
N MET A 88 -7.84 -6.10 15.99
CA MET A 88 -7.90 -5.67 14.59
C MET A 88 -6.76 -6.28 13.78
N VAL A 89 -6.97 -6.42 12.47
CA VAL A 89 -5.91 -6.78 11.50
C VAL A 89 -5.77 -5.67 10.46
N LEU A 90 -4.55 -5.12 10.34
CA LEU A 90 -4.13 -4.31 9.19
C LEU A 90 -3.56 -5.24 8.12
N ALA A 91 -4.21 -5.28 6.97
CA ALA A 91 -3.80 -6.11 5.84
C ALA A 91 -3.23 -5.23 4.71
N ILE A 92 -1.91 -5.32 4.48
CA ILE A 92 -1.19 -4.48 3.53
C ILE A 92 -1.00 -5.22 2.22
N SER A 93 -1.58 -4.70 1.17
CA SER A 93 -1.71 -5.21 -0.20
C SER A 93 -2.83 -6.23 -0.44
N THR A 94 -3.24 -6.35 -1.71
CA THR A 94 -4.34 -7.24 -2.12
C THR A 94 -4.15 -8.69 -1.70
N PRO A 95 -2.99 -9.34 -1.90
CA PRO A 95 -2.82 -10.75 -1.49
C PRO A 95 -2.93 -10.96 0.02
N SER A 96 -2.41 -10.03 0.83
CA SER A 96 -2.54 -10.08 2.30
C SER A 96 -3.97 -9.90 2.75
N ALA A 97 -4.69 -8.94 2.16
CA ALA A 97 -6.10 -8.69 2.47
C ALA A 97 -6.98 -9.87 2.10
N GLN A 98 -6.75 -10.50 0.94
CA GLN A 98 -7.46 -11.72 0.54
C GLN A 98 -7.20 -12.89 1.48
N ALA A 99 -5.94 -13.06 1.92
CA ALA A 99 -5.59 -14.11 2.88
C ALA A 99 -6.24 -13.87 4.25
N ALA A 100 -6.25 -12.62 4.74
CA ALA A 100 -6.90 -12.24 5.98
C ALA A 100 -8.42 -12.47 5.90
N ALA A 101 -9.07 -11.97 4.85
CA ALA A 101 -10.52 -12.15 4.63
C ALA A 101 -10.95 -13.63 4.55
N ALA A 102 -10.08 -14.49 4.00
CA ALA A 102 -10.37 -15.91 3.89
C ALA A 102 -10.21 -16.69 5.21
N ALA A 103 -9.46 -16.16 6.17
CA ALA A 103 -9.12 -16.88 7.40
C ALA A 103 -9.79 -16.33 8.65
N LEU A 104 -9.98 -15.01 8.73
CA LEU A 104 -10.59 -14.34 9.88
C LEU A 104 -12.12 -14.38 9.78
N GLN A 105 -12.76 -14.42 10.92
CA GLN A 105 -14.22 -14.42 11.03
C GLN A 105 -14.76 -13.00 11.25
N ASP A 106 -16.07 -12.86 11.12
CA ASP A 106 -16.79 -11.58 11.11
C ASP A 106 -16.65 -10.73 12.39
N ASP A 107 -16.05 -11.26 13.45
CA ASP A 107 -15.85 -10.57 14.73
C ASP A 107 -14.49 -9.84 14.83
N THR A 108 -13.54 -10.10 13.92
CA THR A 108 -12.25 -9.38 13.89
C THR A 108 -12.23 -8.38 12.74
N PRO A 109 -12.21 -7.07 13.02
CA PRO A 109 -12.13 -6.05 11.98
C PRO A 109 -10.85 -6.21 11.14
N ILE A 110 -11.00 -6.13 9.82
CA ILE A 110 -9.90 -6.09 8.86
C ILE A 110 -9.91 -4.71 8.22
N VAL A 111 -8.82 -3.97 8.37
CA VAL A 111 -8.59 -2.74 7.63
C VAL A 111 -7.49 -3.02 6.61
N PHE A 112 -7.82 -2.89 5.33
CA PHE A 112 -6.81 -3.03 4.30
C PHE A 112 -6.23 -1.67 3.90
N THR A 113 -5.00 -1.68 3.41
CA THR A 113 -4.35 -0.57 2.73
C THR A 113 -3.58 -1.08 1.53
N ALA A 114 -3.33 -0.25 0.54
CA ALA A 114 -2.67 -0.65 -0.71
C ALA A 114 -3.38 -1.84 -1.40
N VAL A 115 -4.70 -1.76 -1.52
CA VAL A 115 -5.53 -2.70 -2.28
C VAL A 115 -6.09 -1.97 -3.50
N THR A 116 -5.71 -2.41 -4.69
CA THR A 116 -5.98 -1.67 -5.92
C THR A 116 -7.45 -1.75 -6.38
N ASP A 117 -8.08 -2.90 -6.18
CA ASP A 117 -9.47 -3.13 -6.59
C ASP A 117 -10.17 -4.09 -5.59
N PRO A 118 -10.73 -3.56 -4.49
CA PRO A 118 -11.31 -4.40 -3.45
C PRO A 118 -12.60 -5.10 -3.87
N LEU A 119 -13.29 -4.60 -4.90
CA LEU A 119 -14.47 -5.26 -5.48
C LEU A 119 -14.03 -6.52 -6.27
N LEU A 120 -13.06 -6.37 -7.17
CA LEU A 120 -12.50 -7.50 -7.92
C LEU A 120 -11.81 -8.51 -6.99
N ALA A 121 -11.11 -8.02 -5.97
CA ALA A 121 -10.49 -8.84 -4.93
C ALA A 121 -11.50 -9.55 -4.03
N LYS A 122 -12.80 -9.22 -4.14
CA LYS A 122 -13.91 -9.76 -3.33
C LYS A 122 -13.75 -9.52 -1.83
N LEU A 123 -13.18 -8.39 -1.46
CA LEU A 123 -13.03 -7.97 -0.08
C LEU A 123 -14.27 -7.25 0.43
N VAL A 124 -14.88 -6.45 -0.45
CA VAL A 124 -16.13 -5.73 -0.19
C VAL A 124 -17.08 -5.90 -1.38
N SER A 125 -18.36 -5.69 -1.16
CA SER A 125 -19.38 -5.74 -2.23
C SER A 125 -19.82 -4.35 -2.70
N ASP A 126 -19.50 -3.32 -1.92
CA ASP A 126 -19.83 -1.93 -2.17
C ASP A 126 -18.75 -1.05 -1.54
N MET A 127 -18.35 0.02 -2.22
CA MET A 127 -17.30 0.94 -1.74
C MET A 127 -17.83 1.92 -0.69
N ASP A 128 -19.09 2.36 -0.84
CA ASP A 128 -19.71 3.34 0.06
C ASP A 128 -20.30 2.68 1.31
N ALA A 129 -20.71 1.41 1.22
CA ALA A 129 -21.27 0.63 2.30
C ALA A 129 -20.74 -0.80 2.27
N PRO A 130 -19.46 -1.02 2.69
CA PRO A 130 -18.81 -2.32 2.59
C PRO A 130 -19.57 -3.46 3.25
N GLY A 131 -20.20 -3.17 4.39
CA GLY A 131 -20.86 -4.16 5.24
C GLY A 131 -19.87 -5.11 5.91
N GLY A 132 -20.37 -5.94 6.84
CA GLY A 132 -19.51 -6.92 7.51
C GLY A 132 -18.39 -6.29 8.37
N HIS A 133 -17.19 -6.85 8.27
CA HIS A 133 -16.06 -6.51 9.14
C HIS A 133 -14.80 -6.05 8.38
N ILE A 134 -14.92 -5.75 7.09
CA ILE A 134 -13.79 -5.37 6.21
C ILE A 134 -14.04 -3.98 5.62
N THR A 135 -13.04 -3.11 5.72
CA THR A 135 -12.95 -1.82 5.04
C THR A 135 -11.48 -1.47 4.82
N GLY A 136 -11.16 -0.29 4.29
CA GLY A 136 -9.77 0.13 4.12
C GLY A 136 -9.61 1.27 3.13
N VAL A 137 -8.38 1.45 2.63
CA VAL A 137 -8.01 2.49 1.67
C VAL A 137 -7.39 1.86 0.43
N VAL A 138 -7.85 2.30 -0.75
CA VAL A 138 -7.38 1.79 -2.04
C VAL A 138 -6.21 2.58 -2.60
N ASP A 139 -5.36 1.89 -3.37
CA ASP A 139 -4.25 2.45 -4.13
C ASP A 139 -4.49 2.37 -5.65
N ALA A 140 -5.73 2.58 -6.09
CA ALA A 140 -6.07 2.52 -7.51
C ALA A 140 -5.27 3.57 -8.32
N PRO A 141 -4.33 3.16 -9.19
CA PRO A 141 -3.50 4.10 -9.93
C PRO A 141 -4.31 4.81 -11.01
N PRO A 142 -3.96 6.08 -11.36
CA PRO A 142 -4.62 6.84 -12.41
C PRO A 142 -4.11 6.41 -13.80
N LEU A 143 -4.38 5.16 -14.20
CA LEU A 143 -3.78 4.51 -15.38
C LEU A 143 -3.86 5.35 -16.65
N GLN A 144 -5.01 6.02 -16.92
CA GLN A 144 -5.16 6.86 -18.10
C GLN A 144 -4.20 8.06 -18.07
N ALA A 145 -4.05 8.71 -16.91
CA ALA A 145 -3.15 9.85 -16.77
C ALA A 145 -1.68 9.41 -16.83
N GLN A 146 -1.37 8.22 -16.33
CA GLN A 146 -0.02 7.63 -16.42
C GLN A 146 0.35 7.28 -17.86
N LEU A 147 -0.57 6.66 -18.62
CA LEU A 147 -0.37 6.41 -20.05
C LEU A 147 -0.23 7.72 -20.84
N GLN A 148 -1.00 8.76 -20.48
CA GLN A 148 -0.89 10.07 -21.10
C GLN A 148 0.48 10.71 -20.81
N LEU A 149 0.98 10.63 -19.57
CA LEU A 149 2.33 11.07 -19.21
C LEU A 149 3.40 10.40 -20.08
N ILE A 150 3.31 9.07 -20.29
CA ILE A 150 4.24 8.34 -21.16
C ILE A 150 4.16 8.88 -22.59
N ARG A 151 2.95 9.12 -23.10
CA ARG A 151 2.75 9.65 -24.46
C ARG A 151 3.32 11.05 -24.62
N ASP A 152 3.12 11.92 -23.60
CA ASP A 152 3.58 13.31 -23.64
C ASP A 152 5.11 13.40 -23.55
N MET A 153 5.74 12.55 -22.70
CA MET A 153 7.21 12.50 -22.60
C MET A 153 7.88 11.79 -23.79
N PHE A 154 7.22 10.78 -24.38
CA PHE A 154 7.74 9.98 -25.49
C PHE A 154 6.71 9.90 -26.62
N PRO A 155 6.51 10.99 -27.39
CA PRO A 155 5.46 11.07 -28.42
C PRO A 155 5.62 10.10 -29.57
N GLU A 156 6.83 9.60 -29.83
CA GLU A 156 7.14 8.64 -30.89
C GLU A 156 7.08 7.17 -30.41
N ALA A 157 6.84 6.92 -29.12
CA ALA A 157 6.76 5.56 -28.60
C ALA A 157 5.51 4.85 -29.14
N GLU A 158 5.68 3.69 -29.74
CA GLU A 158 4.58 2.87 -30.29
C GLU A 158 4.30 1.62 -29.43
N ARG A 159 5.35 1.03 -28.84
CA ARG A 159 5.26 -0.24 -28.10
C ARG A 159 5.55 -0.02 -26.63
N LEU A 160 4.57 -0.32 -25.80
CA LEU A 160 4.68 -0.21 -24.33
C LEU A 160 4.79 -1.61 -23.72
N GLY A 161 5.93 -1.89 -23.09
CA GLY A 161 6.14 -3.10 -22.30
C GLY A 161 5.40 -3.03 -20.98
N VAL A 162 4.64 -4.05 -20.62
CA VAL A 162 3.99 -4.17 -19.32
C VAL A 162 4.48 -5.43 -18.64
N LEU A 163 5.11 -5.30 -17.47
CA LEU A 163 5.65 -6.42 -16.71
C LEU A 163 4.87 -6.58 -15.42
N TYR A 164 4.24 -7.74 -15.21
CA TYR A 164 3.41 -7.97 -14.04
C TYR A 164 3.36 -9.44 -13.60
N ASN A 165 2.86 -9.69 -12.38
CA ASN A 165 2.61 -11.02 -11.84
C ASN A 165 1.15 -11.45 -12.12
N PRO A 166 0.92 -12.48 -12.94
CA PRO A 166 -0.43 -12.97 -13.24
C PRO A 166 -1.09 -13.70 -12.07
N GLY A 167 -0.38 -13.94 -10.98
CA GLY A 167 -0.90 -14.52 -9.74
C GLY A 167 -1.46 -13.49 -8.75
N GLU A 168 -1.32 -12.19 -9.03
CA GLU A 168 -1.81 -11.10 -8.20
C GLU A 168 -3.05 -10.44 -8.84
N ALA A 169 -4.19 -10.43 -8.13
CA ALA A 169 -5.45 -9.89 -8.65
C ALA A 169 -5.37 -8.39 -8.98
N ASN A 170 -4.63 -7.60 -8.17
CA ASN A 170 -4.34 -6.20 -8.44
C ASN A 170 -3.62 -6.00 -9.78
N SER A 171 -2.63 -6.82 -10.06
CA SER A 171 -1.80 -6.72 -11.28
C SER A 171 -2.59 -7.11 -12.53
N VAL A 172 -3.37 -8.20 -12.44
CA VAL A 172 -4.25 -8.64 -13.52
C VAL A 172 -5.30 -7.57 -13.85
N SER A 173 -5.96 -6.99 -12.84
CA SER A 173 -6.93 -5.90 -13.05
C SER A 173 -6.32 -4.71 -13.79
N GLN A 174 -5.09 -4.32 -13.43
CA GLN A 174 -4.40 -3.22 -14.10
C GLN A 174 -4.01 -3.59 -15.54
N ALA A 175 -3.48 -4.79 -15.76
CA ALA A 175 -3.11 -5.25 -17.10
C ALA A 175 -4.32 -5.27 -18.06
N GLU A 176 -5.49 -5.76 -17.60
CA GLU A 176 -6.74 -5.76 -18.39
C GLU A 176 -7.20 -4.33 -18.72
N LYS A 177 -7.12 -3.39 -17.74
CA LYS A 177 -7.47 -1.98 -17.97
C LYS A 177 -6.49 -1.31 -18.96
N LEU A 178 -5.18 -1.57 -18.81
CA LEU A 178 -4.15 -1.07 -19.72
C LEU A 178 -4.37 -1.60 -21.15
N GLN A 179 -4.71 -2.89 -21.31
CA GLN A 179 -5.01 -3.48 -22.62
C GLN A 179 -6.19 -2.79 -23.33
N ALA A 180 -7.17 -2.33 -22.55
CA ALA A 180 -8.31 -1.60 -23.10
C ALA A 180 -7.96 -0.14 -23.46
N MET A 181 -7.14 0.54 -22.63
CA MET A 181 -6.86 1.98 -22.76
C MET A 181 -5.70 2.32 -23.69
N ALA A 182 -4.64 1.49 -23.71
CA ALA A 182 -3.39 1.80 -24.42
C ALA A 182 -3.58 2.06 -25.93
N PRO A 183 -4.43 1.31 -26.66
CA PRO A 183 -4.69 1.58 -28.08
C PRO A 183 -5.31 2.97 -28.34
N GLU A 184 -6.10 3.52 -27.42
CA GLU A 184 -6.69 4.84 -27.55
C GLU A 184 -5.63 5.96 -27.54
N LEU A 185 -4.49 5.67 -26.89
CA LEU A 185 -3.32 6.54 -26.82
C LEU A 185 -2.22 6.14 -27.84
N GLY A 186 -2.53 5.23 -28.76
CA GLY A 186 -1.62 4.81 -29.82
C GLY A 186 -0.52 3.84 -29.39
N PHE A 187 -0.68 3.15 -28.27
CA PHE A 187 0.27 2.13 -27.82
C PHE A 187 -0.17 0.71 -28.20
N GLU A 188 0.77 -0.07 -28.74
CA GLU A 188 0.70 -1.53 -28.75
C GLU A 188 1.31 -2.06 -27.45
N LEU A 189 0.55 -2.86 -26.68
CA LEU A 189 1.08 -3.46 -25.46
C LEU A 189 1.88 -4.72 -25.77
N VAL A 190 3.05 -4.82 -25.12
CA VAL A 190 3.88 -6.03 -25.10
C VAL A 190 3.91 -6.54 -23.65
N GLU A 191 3.01 -7.46 -23.34
CA GLU A 191 2.90 -8.02 -22.00
C GLU A 191 3.93 -9.12 -21.76
N VAL A 192 4.59 -9.06 -20.60
CA VAL A 192 5.44 -10.13 -20.07
C VAL A 192 5.12 -10.36 -18.61
N THR A 193 5.31 -11.58 -18.14
CA THR A 193 4.90 -11.96 -16.79
C THR A 193 6.05 -12.54 -15.98
N ALA A 194 6.02 -12.30 -14.66
CA ALA A 194 6.92 -12.90 -13.69
C ALA A 194 6.11 -13.29 -12.45
N SER A 195 6.02 -14.57 -12.15
CA SER A 195 5.28 -15.07 -10.98
C SER A 195 6.09 -15.02 -9.68
N ARG A 196 7.39 -14.71 -9.77
CA ARG A 196 8.33 -14.61 -8.65
C ARG A 196 9.40 -13.57 -8.95
N THR A 197 9.96 -12.98 -7.90
CA THR A 197 11.04 -12.00 -7.99
C THR A 197 12.25 -12.50 -8.80
N SER A 198 12.59 -13.80 -8.68
CA SER A 198 13.70 -14.41 -9.43
C SER A 198 13.49 -14.48 -10.95
N GLU A 199 12.26 -14.33 -11.43
CA GLU A 199 11.90 -14.36 -12.85
C GLU A 199 11.89 -12.96 -13.48
N VAL A 200 11.82 -11.89 -12.66
CA VAL A 200 11.66 -10.49 -13.11
C VAL A 200 12.75 -10.06 -14.08
N MET A 201 14.02 -10.34 -13.79
CA MET A 201 15.14 -10.00 -14.71
C MET A 201 15.00 -10.70 -16.06
N GLY A 202 14.60 -11.98 -16.08
CA GLY A 202 14.39 -12.73 -17.33
C GLY A 202 13.25 -12.16 -18.16
N ALA A 203 12.14 -11.83 -17.50
CA ALA A 203 10.98 -11.19 -18.12
C ALA A 203 11.33 -9.79 -18.66
N ALA A 204 12.01 -8.96 -17.90
CA ALA A 204 12.47 -7.63 -18.35
C ALA A 204 13.39 -7.74 -19.58
N ARG A 205 14.36 -8.67 -19.59
CA ARG A 205 15.22 -8.90 -20.74
C ARG A 205 14.47 -9.27 -22.03
N SER A 206 13.33 -9.92 -21.92
CA SER A 206 12.51 -10.26 -23.07
C SER A 206 11.84 -9.04 -23.72
N LEU A 207 11.78 -7.89 -23.04
CA LEU A 207 11.29 -6.61 -23.55
C LEU A 207 12.35 -5.85 -24.34
N ALA A 208 13.65 -6.04 -24.05
CA ALA A 208 14.74 -5.32 -24.68
C ALA A 208 14.72 -5.48 -26.22
N GLY A 209 14.76 -4.34 -26.92
CA GLY A 209 14.66 -4.25 -28.38
C GLY A 209 13.25 -4.52 -28.96
N ARG A 210 12.26 -4.72 -28.12
CA ARG A 210 10.87 -4.98 -28.54
C ARG A 210 9.91 -3.86 -28.15
N VAL A 211 10.30 -3.01 -27.22
CA VAL A 211 9.46 -1.94 -26.68
C VAL A 211 10.21 -0.61 -26.65
N ASP A 212 9.47 0.47 -26.65
CA ASP A 212 9.97 1.83 -26.66
C ASP A 212 9.93 2.46 -25.26
N ALA A 213 9.08 1.91 -24.36
CA ALA A 213 9.03 2.22 -22.93
C ALA A 213 8.56 0.99 -22.14
N ILE A 214 8.87 0.95 -20.84
CA ILE A 214 8.36 -0.07 -19.91
C ILE A 214 7.48 0.62 -18.88
N TYR A 215 6.29 0.07 -18.64
CA TYR A 215 5.42 0.42 -17.54
C TYR A 215 5.36 -0.74 -16.53
N VAL A 216 5.69 -0.45 -15.29
CA VAL A 216 5.56 -1.38 -14.16
C VAL A 216 4.32 -0.96 -13.35
N PRO A 217 3.22 -1.71 -13.41
CA PRO A 217 2.03 -1.41 -12.63
C PRO A 217 2.29 -1.55 -11.12
N VAL A 218 1.29 -1.23 -10.29
CA VAL A 218 1.33 -1.51 -8.85
C VAL A 218 1.29 -3.03 -8.64
N ASP A 219 2.47 -3.64 -8.63
CA ASP A 219 2.72 -5.09 -8.62
C ASP A 219 3.74 -5.43 -7.53
N ASN A 220 3.34 -6.21 -6.53
CA ASN A 220 4.20 -6.46 -5.38
C ASN A 220 5.47 -7.27 -5.74
N THR A 221 5.35 -8.19 -6.70
CA THR A 221 6.46 -9.05 -7.14
C THR A 221 7.48 -8.27 -7.95
N VAL A 222 7.04 -7.48 -8.93
CA VAL A 222 7.93 -6.72 -9.83
C VAL A 222 8.55 -5.55 -9.09
N VAL A 223 7.76 -4.78 -8.32
CA VAL A 223 8.26 -3.64 -7.54
C VAL A 223 9.28 -4.08 -6.49
N SER A 224 9.09 -5.24 -5.84
CA SER A 224 10.11 -5.76 -4.89
C SER A 224 11.44 -6.15 -5.56
N ALA A 225 11.46 -6.33 -6.89
CA ALA A 225 12.65 -6.66 -7.68
C ALA A 225 12.95 -5.59 -8.76
N LEU A 226 12.53 -4.35 -8.54
CA LEU A 226 12.59 -3.27 -9.53
C LEU A 226 13.99 -3.04 -10.10
N GLU A 227 15.03 -3.17 -9.28
CA GLU A 227 16.43 -3.02 -9.74
C GLU A 227 16.80 -3.98 -10.86
N SER A 228 16.13 -5.13 -10.95
CA SER A 228 16.30 -6.07 -12.06
C SER A 228 15.70 -5.53 -13.36
N VAL A 229 14.61 -4.79 -13.29
CA VAL A 229 13.99 -4.11 -14.44
C VAL A 229 14.85 -2.93 -14.86
N LEU A 230 15.26 -2.08 -13.91
CA LEU A 230 16.07 -0.89 -14.13
C LEU A 230 17.42 -1.23 -14.77
N LYS A 231 18.07 -2.31 -14.30
CA LYS A 231 19.31 -2.77 -14.92
C LYS A 231 19.14 -3.08 -16.40
N VAL A 232 18.08 -3.77 -16.76
CA VAL A 232 17.81 -4.12 -18.17
C VAL A 232 17.44 -2.87 -18.97
N SER A 233 16.66 -1.98 -18.39
CA SER A 233 16.25 -0.70 -18.96
C SER A 233 17.45 0.17 -19.32
N TYR A 234 18.38 0.36 -18.38
CA TYR A 234 19.58 1.15 -18.61
C TYR A 234 20.55 0.50 -19.62
N ASP A 235 20.69 -0.84 -19.57
CA ASP A 235 21.52 -1.57 -20.56
C ASP A 235 20.95 -1.47 -22.00
N ALA A 236 19.67 -1.09 -22.16
CA ALA A 236 18.95 -1.04 -23.42
C ALA A 236 18.41 0.36 -23.80
N ASP A 237 18.72 1.38 -23.01
CA ASP A 237 18.25 2.78 -23.17
C ASP A 237 16.71 2.90 -23.23
N ILE A 238 15.99 2.10 -22.43
CA ILE A 238 14.52 2.07 -22.40
C ILE A 238 14.00 2.77 -21.15
N PRO A 239 13.14 3.83 -21.23
CA PRO A 239 12.57 4.47 -20.07
C PRO A 239 11.64 3.55 -19.28
N VAL A 240 11.69 3.62 -17.93
CA VAL A 240 10.78 2.90 -17.04
C VAL A 240 9.87 3.88 -16.33
N PHE A 241 8.58 3.67 -16.47
CA PHE A 241 7.52 4.34 -15.72
C PHE A 241 6.90 3.38 -14.73
N THR A 242 6.44 3.89 -13.59
CA THR A 242 5.89 3.06 -12.52
C THR A 242 4.53 3.55 -12.04
N GLY A 243 3.72 2.62 -11.54
CA GLY A 243 2.43 2.93 -10.95
C GLY A 243 2.51 3.57 -9.56
N ASP A 244 3.67 3.46 -8.89
CA ASP A 244 3.93 4.01 -7.57
C ASP A 244 5.09 5.02 -7.58
N ASN A 245 4.96 6.08 -6.77
CA ASN A 245 5.92 7.16 -6.69
C ASN A 245 7.26 6.75 -6.02
N SER A 246 7.22 5.78 -5.10
CA SER A 246 8.43 5.34 -4.36
C SER A 246 9.45 4.65 -5.26
N SER A 247 9.04 4.12 -6.40
CA SER A 247 9.91 3.48 -7.39
C SER A 247 10.78 4.48 -8.16
N VAL A 248 10.44 5.77 -8.16
CA VAL A 248 11.19 6.81 -8.88
C VAL A 248 12.50 7.11 -8.18
N GLU A 249 12.53 7.20 -6.85
CA GLU A 249 13.77 7.34 -6.06
C GLU A 249 14.74 6.18 -6.35
N ARG A 250 14.22 4.99 -6.64
CA ARG A 250 15.03 3.79 -6.93
C ARG A 250 15.59 3.76 -8.36
N GLY A 251 15.17 4.69 -9.24
CA GLY A 251 15.70 4.84 -10.58
C GLY A 251 14.68 4.65 -11.73
N ALA A 252 13.36 4.55 -11.46
CA ALA A 252 12.38 4.72 -12.52
C ALA A 252 12.39 6.16 -13.02
N LEU A 253 12.11 6.38 -14.32
CA LEU A 253 12.19 7.72 -14.92
C LEU A 253 11.14 8.67 -14.34
N ALA A 254 9.92 8.20 -14.21
CA ALA A 254 8.79 9.01 -13.73
C ALA A 254 7.64 8.15 -13.18
N SER A 255 6.87 8.76 -12.30
CA SER A 255 5.57 8.27 -11.88
C SER A 255 4.60 9.43 -11.67
N LEU A 256 3.34 9.23 -12.02
CA LEU A 256 2.23 10.09 -11.62
C LEU A 256 1.32 9.28 -10.70
N GLY A 257 1.44 9.49 -9.41
CA GLY A 257 0.76 8.71 -8.39
C GLY A 257 0.47 9.53 -7.14
N PHE A 258 0.35 8.88 -6.02
CA PHE A 258 0.05 9.50 -4.73
C PHE A 258 1.03 9.03 -3.66
N SER A 259 1.02 9.73 -2.53
CA SER A 259 1.83 9.40 -1.36
C SER A 259 1.28 8.15 -0.65
N TYR A 260 2.04 7.07 -0.61
CA TYR A 260 1.70 5.87 0.17
C TYR A 260 1.75 6.13 1.68
N TYR A 261 2.59 7.06 2.12
CA TYR A 261 2.58 7.49 3.52
C TYR A 261 1.26 8.17 3.90
N ASP A 262 0.77 9.10 3.08
CA ASP A 262 -0.50 9.79 3.33
C ASP A 262 -1.69 8.83 3.24
N MET A 263 -1.65 7.86 2.32
CA MET A 263 -2.62 6.76 2.29
C MET A 263 -2.59 5.95 3.59
N GLY A 264 -1.39 5.68 4.11
CA GLY A 264 -1.21 5.07 5.42
C GLY A 264 -1.83 5.89 6.54
N ARG A 265 -1.62 7.22 6.55
CA ARG A 265 -2.25 8.14 7.51
C ARG A 265 -3.78 8.03 7.47
N GLN A 266 -4.37 8.07 6.27
CA GLN A 266 -5.82 7.87 6.10
C GLN A 266 -6.28 6.50 6.63
N THR A 267 -5.48 5.46 6.41
CA THR A 267 -5.76 4.11 6.95
C THR A 267 -5.73 4.10 8.47
N GLY A 268 -4.72 4.73 9.08
CA GLY A 268 -4.59 4.85 10.54
C GLY A 268 -5.74 5.62 11.19
N GLU A 269 -6.23 6.67 10.52
CA GLU A 269 -7.44 7.38 10.94
C GLU A 269 -8.66 6.44 10.99
N MET A 270 -8.87 5.67 9.93
CA MET A 270 -9.95 4.68 9.85
C MET A 270 -9.82 3.61 10.95
N MET A 271 -8.60 3.12 11.18
CA MET A 271 -8.31 2.16 12.24
C MET A 271 -8.65 2.72 13.62
N ALA A 272 -8.25 3.95 13.93
CA ALA A 272 -8.57 4.58 15.20
C ALA A 272 -10.08 4.71 15.43
N ARG A 273 -10.85 5.11 14.42
CA ARG A 273 -12.31 5.18 14.50
C ARG A 273 -12.95 3.82 14.83
N ILE A 274 -12.41 2.74 14.27
CA ILE A 274 -12.89 1.38 14.56
C ILE A 274 -12.52 0.98 16.00
N LEU A 275 -11.31 1.30 16.46
CA LEU A 275 -10.89 1.05 17.83
C LEU A 275 -11.70 1.87 18.85
N ASP A 276 -12.18 3.06 18.44
CA ASP A 276 -13.09 3.90 19.23
C ASP A 276 -14.56 3.42 19.19
N GLY A 277 -14.85 2.31 18.46
CA GLY A 277 -16.14 1.61 18.49
C GLY A 277 -17.01 1.76 17.24
N GLU A 278 -16.54 2.42 16.16
CA GLU A 278 -17.24 2.39 14.88
C GLU A 278 -17.10 1.00 14.24
N LYS A 279 -18.10 0.59 13.44
CA LYS A 279 -18.02 -0.69 12.74
C LYS A 279 -17.30 -0.53 11.41
N ALA A 280 -16.38 -1.44 11.12
CA ALA A 280 -15.66 -1.44 9.85
C ALA A 280 -16.61 -1.38 8.64
N GLY A 281 -17.67 -2.16 8.66
CA GLY A 281 -18.64 -2.22 7.56
C GLY A 281 -19.50 -0.96 7.36
N ASP A 282 -19.53 -0.04 8.31
CA ASP A 282 -20.24 1.25 8.22
C ASP A 282 -19.32 2.37 7.67
N LEU A 283 -18.01 2.10 7.55
CA LEU A 283 -17.03 3.06 7.02
C LEU A 283 -16.83 2.84 5.53
N PRO A 284 -17.07 3.86 4.68
CA PRO A 284 -16.76 3.78 3.26
C PRO A 284 -15.29 3.45 3.03
N VAL A 285 -15.01 2.73 1.96
CA VAL A 285 -13.64 2.49 1.50
C VAL A 285 -13.03 3.83 1.06
N GLY A 286 -11.87 4.17 1.62
CA GLY A 286 -11.16 5.40 1.32
C GLY A 286 -10.44 5.37 -0.03
N THR A 287 -10.31 6.54 -0.65
CA THR A 287 -9.54 6.76 -1.88
C THR A 287 -8.55 7.89 -1.68
N VAL A 288 -7.43 7.85 -2.43
CA VAL A 288 -6.45 8.95 -2.45
C VAL A 288 -6.65 9.76 -3.72
N GLU A 289 -6.91 11.06 -3.56
CA GLU A 289 -7.25 11.95 -4.69
C GLU A 289 -6.05 12.77 -5.18
N LYS A 290 -5.11 13.13 -4.27
CA LYS A 290 -3.98 14.00 -4.61
C LYS A 290 -2.95 13.22 -5.41
N LEU A 291 -2.79 13.59 -6.69
CA LEU A 291 -1.76 13.05 -7.57
C LEU A 291 -0.52 13.95 -7.55
N GLU A 292 0.64 13.32 -7.61
CA GLU A 292 1.95 13.95 -7.59
C GLU A 292 2.81 13.39 -8.72
N LEU A 293 3.37 14.26 -9.56
CA LEU A 293 4.37 13.89 -10.55
C LEU A 293 5.74 13.87 -9.88
N ILE A 294 6.40 12.72 -9.94
CA ILE A 294 7.78 12.55 -9.46
C ILE A 294 8.65 12.17 -10.64
N LEU A 295 9.85 12.74 -10.72
CA LEU A 295 10.81 12.54 -11.81
C LEU A 295 12.17 12.12 -11.26
N ASN A 296 12.99 11.49 -12.11
CA ASN A 296 14.38 11.15 -11.81
C ASN A 296 15.30 11.55 -12.97
N ARG A 297 16.11 12.59 -12.75
CA ARG A 297 17.10 13.08 -13.73
C ARG A 297 18.24 12.08 -13.93
N GLY A 298 18.69 11.43 -12.85
CA GLY A 298 19.73 10.41 -12.96
C GLY A 298 19.30 9.25 -13.84
N ALA A 299 18.02 8.82 -13.73
CA ALA A 299 17.44 7.82 -14.62
C ALA A 299 17.37 8.31 -16.08
N ALA A 300 17.00 9.57 -16.29
CA ALA A 300 16.96 10.17 -17.64
C ALA A 300 18.36 10.23 -18.25
N GLU A 301 19.38 10.65 -17.50
CA GLU A 301 20.77 10.68 -17.94
C GLU A 301 21.28 9.28 -18.33
N GLN A 302 20.91 8.25 -17.56
CA GLN A 302 21.33 6.86 -17.81
C GLN A 302 20.84 6.34 -19.18
N ILE A 303 19.68 6.79 -19.66
CA ILE A 303 19.07 6.40 -20.94
C ILE A 303 19.27 7.45 -22.05
N GLY A 304 20.08 8.50 -21.78
CA GLY A 304 20.33 9.58 -22.74
C GLY A 304 19.13 10.45 -23.07
N TYR A 305 18.18 10.59 -22.15
CA TYR A 305 16.98 11.41 -22.29
C TYR A 305 17.12 12.72 -21.53
N GLU A 306 16.71 13.84 -22.15
CA GLU A 306 16.62 15.14 -21.49
C GLU A 306 15.14 15.40 -21.15
N ILE A 307 14.83 15.53 -19.86
CA ILE A 307 13.46 15.79 -19.40
C ILE A 307 13.08 17.21 -19.83
N PRO A 308 11.98 17.41 -20.60
CA PRO A 308 11.52 18.75 -20.94
C PRO A 308 11.17 19.57 -19.71
N ALA A 309 11.52 20.87 -19.71
CA ALA A 309 11.34 21.76 -18.57
C ALA A 309 9.89 21.84 -18.07
N GLU A 310 8.93 21.66 -18.97
CA GLU A 310 7.50 21.66 -18.63
C GLU A 310 7.10 20.53 -17.65
N PHE A 311 7.77 19.38 -17.68
CA PHE A 311 7.53 18.29 -16.72
C PHE A 311 8.24 18.59 -15.39
N GLU A 312 9.46 19.14 -15.44
CA GLU A 312 10.16 19.54 -14.22
C GLU A 312 9.41 20.64 -13.44
N GLU A 313 8.77 21.59 -14.15
CA GLU A 313 7.94 22.62 -13.51
C GLU A 313 6.68 22.06 -12.83
N GLN A 314 6.15 20.93 -13.31
CA GLN A 314 4.97 20.26 -12.76
C GLN A 314 5.33 19.27 -11.65
N ALA A 315 6.57 18.79 -11.60
CA ALA A 315 6.99 17.79 -10.63
C ALA A 315 6.98 18.34 -9.20
N VAL A 316 6.46 17.53 -8.28
CA VAL A 316 6.48 17.82 -6.84
C VAL A 316 7.87 17.52 -6.26
N GLU A 317 8.54 16.51 -6.81
CA GLU A 317 9.87 16.08 -6.42
C GLU A 317 10.66 15.58 -7.64
N ILE A 318 11.96 15.85 -7.64
CA ILE A 318 12.89 15.40 -8.69
C ILE A 318 14.12 14.81 -8.01
N PHE A 319 14.41 13.55 -8.31
CA PHE A 319 15.64 12.85 -7.89
C PHE A 319 16.75 13.04 -8.93
N ASP A 320 18.02 13.04 -8.45
CA ASP A 320 19.23 13.20 -9.28
C ASP A 320 20.03 11.88 -9.34
#